data_96593cf3e53b2942ebcb9b306ee83c17
#
_entry.id   96593cf3e53b2942ebcb9b306ee83c17
#
_cell.length_a   1.000
_cell.length_b   1.000
_cell.length_c   1.000
_cell.angle_alpha   90.00
_cell.angle_beta   90.00
_cell.angle_gamma   90.00
#
_symmetry.space_group_name_H-M   'P 1'
#
loop_
_entity.id
_entity.type
_entity.pdbx_description
1 polymer ?
#
loop_
_entity_poly.entity_id
_entity_poly.type
_entity_poly.pdbx_seq_one_letter_code
_entity_poly.pdbx_strand_id
1 'polypeptide(L)'
;WSHMIPNNFFKQCGINPTAKIVNILKSKNISKPIIGFPFKAGSSLISYSYESNVDCLALDWTVDLNWAKKNINSLITIQGNLDPASLIPNKSVFLEKNVLSILDIMKDNKFIFNVGHGLTPDCKINNVKKVIDIVKNYK
;
A
#
# COMPACT_ATOMS: atom_id res chain seq x y z
N TRP A 1 1.47 -13.22 -1.03
CA TRP A 1 0.51 -13.84 -1.97
C TRP A 1 -0.82 -14.16 -1.28
N SER A 2 -1.40 -13.14 -0.60
CA SER A 2 -2.61 -13.30 0.21
C SER A 2 -3.83 -13.78 -0.58
N HIS A 3 -3.88 -13.50 -1.88
CA HIS A 3 -4.94 -13.97 -2.78
C HIS A 3 -5.02 -15.51 -2.93
N MET A 4 -3.96 -16.21 -2.52
CA MET A 4 -3.95 -17.70 -2.51
C MET A 4 -4.66 -18.27 -1.28
N ILE A 5 -4.96 -17.43 -0.28
CA ILE A 5 -5.62 -17.85 0.96
C ILE A 5 -7.13 -17.61 0.80
N PRO A 6 -7.98 -18.65 0.90
CA PRO A 6 -9.43 -18.46 0.91
C PRO A 6 -9.88 -17.51 2.04
N ASN A 7 -10.88 -16.67 1.79
CA ASN A 7 -11.32 -15.64 2.74
C ASN A 7 -11.64 -16.19 4.14
N ASN A 8 -12.24 -17.38 4.24
CA ASN A 8 -12.57 -18.02 5.52
C ASN A 8 -11.33 -18.46 6.32
N PHE A 9 -10.17 -18.61 5.70
CA PHE A 9 -8.89 -18.92 6.35
C PHE A 9 -7.97 -17.70 6.50
N PHE A 10 -8.31 -16.57 5.90
CA PHE A 10 -7.43 -15.40 5.89
C PHE A 10 -7.14 -14.88 7.30
N LYS A 11 -8.12 -14.90 8.19
CA LYS A 11 -7.89 -14.52 9.60
C LYS A 11 -6.84 -15.42 10.25
N GLN A 12 -6.96 -16.73 10.08
CA GLN A 12 -6.05 -17.70 10.69
C GLN A 12 -4.64 -17.66 10.08
N CYS A 13 -4.53 -17.54 8.75
CA CYS A 13 -3.26 -17.68 8.03
C CYS A 13 -2.57 -16.34 7.72
N GLY A 14 -3.32 -15.24 7.71
CA GLY A 14 -2.81 -13.90 7.38
C GLY A 14 -2.81 -12.95 8.58
N ILE A 15 -3.98 -12.70 9.19
CA ILE A 15 -4.14 -11.68 10.23
C ILE A 15 -3.48 -12.12 11.54
N ASN A 16 -3.84 -13.29 12.08
CA ASN A 16 -3.35 -13.74 13.38
C ASN A 16 -1.81 -13.88 13.44
N PRO A 17 -1.12 -14.47 12.44
CA PRO A 17 0.34 -14.50 12.43
C PRO A 17 0.97 -13.10 12.39
N THR A 18 0.40 -12.19 11.58
CA THR A 18 0.87 -10.79 11.52
C THR A 18 0.72 -10.12 12.88
N ALA A 19 -0.48 -10.18 13.48
CA ALA A 19 -0.72 -9.59 14.79
C ALA A 19 0.23 -10.14 15.87
N LYS A 20 0.50 -11.44 15.84
CA LYS A 20 1.45 -12.08 16.76
C LYS A 20 2.87 -11.52 16.59
N ILE A 21 3.34 -11.38 15.36
CA ILE A 21 4.66 -10.80 15.05
C ILE A 21 4.71 -9.35 15.53
N VAL A 22 3.71 -8.54 15.17
CA VAL A 22 3.63 -7.13 15.56
C VAL A 22 3.64 -6.97 17.09
N ASN A 23 2.85 -7.76 17.80
CA ASN A 23 2.79 -7.70 19.27
C ASN A 23 4.12 -8.09 19.92
N ILE A 24 4.81 -9.11 19.39
CA ILE A 24 6.15 -9.49 19.87
C ILE A 24 7.16 -8.36 19.65
N LEU A 25 7.14 -7.72 18.49
CA LEU A 25 8.05 -6.61 18.19
C LEU A 25 7.77 -5.41 19.11
N LYS A 26 6.50 -5.05 19.30
CA LYS A 26 6.10 -3.95 20.19
C LYS A 26 6.42 -4.25 21.65
N SER A 27 6.28 -5.49 22.13
CA SER A 27 6.64 -5.88 23.48
C SER A 27 8.14 -5.81 23.78
N LYS A 28 8.97 -5.85 22.75
CA LYS A 28 10.44 -5.68 22.85
C LYS A 28 10.88 -4.21 22.76
N ASN A 29 9.94 -3.27 22.97
CA ASN A 29 10.20 -1.81 22.88
C ASN A 29 10.74 -1.35 21.52
N ILE A 30 10.40 -2.07 20.44
CA ILE A 30 10.70 -1.62 19.08
C ILE A 30 9.71 -0.50 18.75
N SER A 31 10.17 0.74 18.84
CA SER A 31 9.34 1.95 18.60
C SER A 31 9.16 2.31 17.13
N LYS A 32 9.66 1.49 16.21
CA LYS A 32 9.55 1.78 14.76
C LYS A 32 8.18 1.39 14.23
N PRO A 33 7.57 2.22 13.36
CA PRO A 33 6.33 1.87 12.68
C PRO A 33 6.47 0.58 11.86
N ILE A 34 5.43 -0.24 11.89
CA ILE A 34 5.38 -1.52 11.18
C ILE A 34 4.41 -1.39 10.02
N ILE A 35 4.88 -1.66 8.81
CA ILE A 35 4.10 -1.64 7.59
C ILE A 35 3.71 -3.08 7.23
N GLY A 36 2.40 -3.34 7.11
CA GLY A 36 1.88 -4.62 6.61
C GLY A 36 1.54 -4.52 5.12
N PHE A 37 1.91 -5.56 4.35
CA PHE A 37 1.59 -5.64 2.92
C PHE A 37 0.94 -6.98 2.57
N PRO A 38 -0.37 -7.15 2.84
CA PRO A 38 -1.11 -8.34 2.45
C PRO A 38 -1.50 -8.28 0.97
N PHE A 39 -0.53 -8.57 0.09
CA PHE A 39 -0.66 -8.45 -1.36
C PHE A 39 -1.90 -9.16 -1.91
N LYS A 40 -2.75 -8.42 -2.62
CA LYS A 40 -4.01 -8.89 -3.23
C LYS A 40 -4.99 -9.54 -2.24
N ALA A 41 -5.07 -9.04 -1.02
CA ALA A 41 -5.98 -9.56 -0.02
C ALA A 41 -7.47 -9.20 -0.25
N GLY A 42 -7.78 -8.34 -1.23
CA GLY A 42 -9.15 -7.97 -1.57
C GLY A 42 -9.93 -7.38 -0.38
N SER A 43 -11.16 -7.85 -0.17
CA SER A 43 -12.00 -7.39 0.95
C SER A 43 -11.44 -7.71 2.33
N SER A 44 -10.54 -8.69 2.44
CA SER A 44 -9.87 -9.02 3.71
C SER A 44 -8.94 -7.91 4.21
N LEU A 45 -8.63 -6.89 3.37
CA LEU A 45 -7.93 -5.68 3.79
C LEU A 45 -8.66 -4.95 4.93
N ILE A 46 -9.99 -5.01 4.98
CA ILE A 46 -10.78 -4.39 6.05
C ILE A 46 -10.40 -5.02 7.40
N SER A 47 -10.62 -6.32 7.54
CA SER A 47 -10.29 -7.04 8.79
C SER A 47 -8.81 -6.94 9.13
N TYR A 48 -7.93 -7.01 8.13
CA TYR A 48 -6.50 -6.86 8.33
C TYR A 48 -6.14 -5.50 8.93
N SER A 49 -6.77 -4.42 8.47
CA SER A 49 -6.52 -3.06 8.96
C SER A 49 -6.92 -2.84 10.42
N TYR A 50 -7.88 -3.59 10.92
CA TYR A 50 -8.34 -3.49 12.31
C TYR A 50 -7.67 -4.47 13.27
N GLU A 51 -7.26 -5.65 12.78
CA GLU A 51 -6.91 -6.77 13.64
C GLU A 51 -5.42 -7.15 13.60
N SER A 52 -4.65 -6.68 12.61
CA SER A 52 -3.23 -7.03 12.47
C SER A 52 -2.28 -6.22 13.37
N ASN A 53 -2.77 -5.11 13.96
CA ASN A 53 -2.01 -4.17 14.79
C ASN A 53 -0.84 -3.47 14.06
N VAL A 54 -0.81 -3.45 12.74
CA VAL A 54 0.17 -2.69 11.95
C VAL A 54 -0.10 -1.18 12.05
N ASP A 55 0.92 -0.37 11.92
CA ASP A 55 0.82 1.09 11.98
C ASP A 55 0.53 1.69 10.59
N CYS A 56 0.85 0.94 9.53
CA CYS A 56 0.61 1.32 8.15
C CYS A 56 0.19 0.09 7.33
N LEU A 57 -0.78 0.28 6.44
CA LEU A 57 -1.22 -0.73 5.48
C LEU A 57 -0.76 -0.34 4.08
N ALA A 58 0.13 -1.13 3.49
CA ALA A 58 0.51 -0.96 2.10
C ALA A 58 -0.50 -1.66 1.18
N LEU A 59 -0.92 -0.94 0.15
CA LEU A 59 -1.89 -1.38 -0.84
C LEU A 59 -1.21 -1.69 -2.17
N ASP A 60 -1.63 -2.74 -2.83
CA ASP A 60 -1.25 -3.00 -4.21
C ASP A 60 -2.08 -2.15 -5.20
N TRP A 61 -1.63 -2.09 -6.45
CA TRP A 61 -2.21 -1.24 -7.49
C TRP A 61 -3.63 -1.64 -7.92
N THR A 62 -4.13 -2.80 -7.50
CA THR A 62 -5.48 -3.26 -7.83
C THR A 62 -6.55 -2.68 -6.90
N VAL A 63 -6.13 -2.06 -5.80
CA VAL A 63 -7.04 -1.48 -4.81
C VAL A 63 -7.45 -0.07 -5.21
N ASP A 64 -8.75 0.18 -5.30
CA ASP A 64 -9.27 1.53 -5.48
C ASP A 64 -9.08 2.36 -4.20
N LEU A 65 -8.42 3.53 -4.32
CA LEU A 65 -8.11 4.38 -3.16
C LEU A 65 -9.35 5.05 -2.56
N ASN A 66 -10.39 5.35 -3.35
CA ASN A 66 -11.64 5.89 -2.80
C ASN A 66 -12.38 4.83 -1.99
N TRP A 67 -12.33 3.57 -2.43
CA TRP A 67 -12.82 2.46 -1.63
C TRP A 67 -11.98 2.28 -0.35
N ALA A 68 -10.66 2.35 -0.45
CA ALA A 68 -9.77 2.22 0.69
C ALA A 68 -10.05 3.28 1.77
N LYS A 69 -10.22 4.54 1.39
CA LYS A 69 -10.58 5.65 2.30
C LYS A 69 -11.86 5.38 3.09
N LYS A 70 -12.83 4.70 2.50
CA LYS A 70 -14.15 4.46 3.11
C LYS A 70 -14.16 3.23 4.02
N ASN A 71 -13.33 2.23 3.75
CA ASN A 71 -13.46 0.92 4.33
C ASN A 71 -12.29 0.51 5.23
N ILE A 72 -11.11 1.07 5.03
CA ILE A 72 -9.92 0.78 5.84
C ILE A 72 -9.95 1.62 7.12
N ASN A 73 -9.40 1.08 8.20
CA ASN A 73 -9.28 1.75 9.48
C ASN A 73 -8.60 3.12 9.32
N SER A 74 -9.33 4.21 9.60
CA SER A 74 -8.86 5.59 9.47
C SER A 74 -7.74 5.98 10.45
N LEU A 75 -7.46 5.16 11.46
CA LEU A 75 -6.42 5.41 12.45
C LEU A 75 -5.02 5.06 11.93
N ILE A 76 -4.91 4.14 10.98
CA ILE A 76 -3.63 3.72 10.42
C ILE A 76 -3.26 4.53 9.16
N THR A 77 -1.97 4.55 8.85
CA THR A 77 -1.47 5.16 7.61
C THR A 77 -1.74 4.21 6.43
N ILE A 78 -2.06 4.76 5.27
CA ILE A 78 -2.13 4.00 4.00
C ILE A 78 -0.86 4.29 3.20
N GLN A 79 -0.26 3.25 2.60
CA GLN A 79 0.87 3.38 1.68
C GLN A 79 0.52 2.79 0.32
N GLY A 80 0.93 3.45 -0.74
CA GLY A 80 0.81 2.92 -2.10
C GLY A 80 0.39 4.00 -3.10
N ASN A 81 -0.25 3.66 -4.21
CA ASN A 81 -0.35 2.30 -4.79
C ASN A 81 -0.22 2.41 -6.32
N LEU A 82 0.75 3.23 -6.77
CA LEU A 82 0.99 3.40 -8.19
C LEU A 82 1.27 2.04 -8.87
N ASP A 83 0.59 1.78 -9.98
CA ASP A 83 0.88 0.60 -10.81
C ASP A 83 2.34 0.65 -11.30
N PRO A 84 3.19 -0.32 -10.93
CA PRO A 84 4.58 -0.39 -11.41
C PRO A 84 4.69 -0.39 -12.93
N ALA A 85 3.70 -0.92 -13.65
CA ALA A 85 3.67 -0.91 -15.10
C ALA A 85 3.67 0.51 -15.70
N SER A 86 3.19 1.52 -14.95
CA SER A 86 3.25 2.93 -15.35
C SER A 86 4.68 3.45 -15.55
N LEU A 87 5.69 2.74 -15.01
CA LEU A 87 7.10 3.11 -15.12
C LEU A 87 7.80 2.49 -16.34
N ILE A 88 7.11 1.61 -17.09
CA ILE A 88 7.59 1.03 -18.35
C ILE A 88 7.41 2.06 -19.47
N PRO A 89 8.39 2.26 -20.37
CA PRO A 89 8.38 3.35 -21.36
C PRO A 89 7.09 3.46 -22.17
N ASN A 90 6.63 2.36 -22.72
CA ASN A 90 5.44 2.34 -23.60
C ASN A 90 4.12 2.51 -22.84
N LYS A 91 4.14 2.48 -21.50
CA LYS A 91 2.97 2.63 -20.62
C LYS A 91 3.02 3.92 -19.79
N SER A 92 4.11 4.69 -19.91
CA SER A 92 4.35 5.89 -19.09
C SER A 92 3.63 7.16 -19.58
N VAL A 93 2.84 7.08 -20.65
CA VAL A 93 2.11 8.24 -21.21
C VAL A 93 1.21 8.91 -20.18
N PHE A 94 0.61 8.14 -19.28
CA PHE A 94 -0.27 8.65 -18.22
C PHE A 94 0.40 8.73 -16.84
N LEU A 95 1.73 8.56 -16.77
CA LEU A 95 2.46 8.47 -15.50
C LEU A 95 2.16 9.66 -14.57
N GLU A 96 2.30 10.88 -15.07
CA GLU A 96 2.05 12.09 -14.31
C GLU A 96 0.61 12.18 -13.82
N LYS A 97 -0.35 11.94 -14.71
CA LYS A 97 -1.77 11.93 -14.38
C LYS A 97 -2.08 10.91 -13.28
N ASN A 98 -1.51 9.71 -13.37
CA ASN A 98 -1.73 8.65 -12.39
C ASN A 98 -1.15 9.02 -11.02
N VAL A 99 0.07 9.60 -10.99
CA VAL A 99 0.70 10.06 -9.74
C VAL A 99 -0.13 11.17 -9.09
N LEU A 100 -0.52 12.19 -9.86
CA LEU A 100 -1.33 13.31 -9.36
C LEU A 100 -2.69 12.82 -8.84
N SER A 101 -3.35 11.91 -9.56
CA SER A 101 -4.63 11.34 -9.14
C SER A 101 -4.53 10.64 -7.77
N ILE A 102 -3.45 9.89 -7.52
CA ILE A 102 -3.22 9.24 -6.22
C ILE A 102 -3.03 10.30 -5.13
N LEU A 103 -2.22 11.31 -5.38
CA LEU A 103 -1.95 12.38 -4.43
C LEU A 103 -3.23 13.18 -4.11
N ASP A 104 -4.01 13.54 -5.13
CA ASP A 104 -5.29 14.26 -4.97
C ASP A 104 -6.30 13.47 -4.14
N ILE A 105 -6.43 12.15 -4.40
CA ILE A 105 -7.35 11.30 -3.63
C ILE A 105 -6.91 11.24 -2.16
N MET A 106 -5.62 11.20 -1.90
CA MET A 106 -5.08 10.91 -0.56
C MET A 106 -4.60 12.15 0.22
N LYS A 107 -4.67 13.37 -0.34
CA LYS A 107 -4.12 14.61 0.23
C LYS A 107 -4.52 14.90 1.68
N ASP A 108 -5.73 14.52 2.08
CA ASP A 108 -6.27 14.80 3.43
C ASP A 108 -6.15 13.57 4.36
N ASN A 109 -5.34 12.56 3.98
CA ASN A 109 -5.21 11.32 4.74
C ASN A 109 -3.77 11.12 5.21
N LYS A 110 -3.59 10.29 6.22
CA LYS A 110 -2.26 9.76 6.59
C LYS A 110 -1.78 8.86 5.47
N PHE A 111 -0.88 9.36 4.64
CA PHE A 111 -0.50 8.69 3.40
C PHE A 111 1.00 8.70 3.15
N ILE A 112 1.52 7.58 2.65
CA ILE A 112 2.87 7.43 2.14
C ILE A 112 2.75 7.04 0.66
N PHE A 113 3.17 7.93 -0.25
CA PHE A 113 3.20 7.58 -1.66
C PHE A 113 4.22 6.48 -1.93
N ASN A 114 3.79 5.44 -2.64
CA ASN A 114 4.66 4.34 -3.08
C ASN A 114 4.08 3.68 -4.34
N VAL A 115 4.86 2.80 -4.95
CA VAL A 115 4.35 1.86 -5.96
C VAL A 115 3.60 0.72 -5.28
N GLY A 116 2.63 0.14 -5.96
CA GLY A 116 1.80 -0.95 -5.43
C GLY A 116 2.48 -2.33 -5.43
N HIS A 117 3.72 -2.43 -5.90
CA HIS A 117 4.58 -3.63 -5.87
C HIS A 117 6.02 -3.27 -6.25
N GLY A 118 6.93 -4.24 -6.18
CA GLY A 118 8.29 -4.08 -6.68
C GLY A 118 8.34 -3.72 -8.18
N LEU A 119 9.33 -2.95 -8.58
CA LEU A 119 9.54 -2.57 -9.97
C LEU A 119 10.06 -3.75 -10.79
N THR A 120 9.64 -3.81 -12.05
CA THR A 120 10.17 -4.80 -13.00
C THR A 120 11.45 -4.27 -13.66
N PRO A 121 12.31 -5.17 -14.20
CA PRO A 121 13.54 -4.75 -14.90
C PRO A 121 13.32 -3.79 -16.07
N ASP A 122 12.12 -3.79 -16.67
CA ASP A 122 11.77 -2.93 -17.81
C ASP A 122 11.50 -1.47 -17.41
N CYS A 123 11.37 -1.17 -16.13
CA CYS A 123 11.17 0.18 -15.62
C CYS A 123 12.38 1.05 -15.90
N LYS A 124 12.15 2.29 -16.35
CA LYS A 124 13.23 3.25 -16.63
C LYS A 124 13.48 4.14 -15.42
N ILE A 125 14.76 4.30 -15.08
CA ILE A 125 15.21 5.17 -13.98
C ILE A 125 14.68 6.60 -14.14
N ASN A 126 14.60 7.12 -15.36
CA ASN A 126 14.06 8.46 -15.62
C ASN A 126 12.58 8.58 -15.26
N ASN A 127 11.77 7.52 -15.45
CA ASN A 127 10.38 7.52 -15.01
C ASN A 127 10.27 7.49 -13.48
N VAL A 128 11.16 6.76 -12.78
CA VAL A 128 11.24 6.78 -11.32
C VAL A 128 11.61 8.19 -10.82
N LYS A 129 12.63 8.83 -11.42
CA LYS A 129 13.00 10.21 -11.08
C LYS A 129 11.82 11.17 -11.28
N LYS A 130 11.11 11.05 -12.41
CA LYS A 130 9.93 11.89 -12.71
C LYS A 130 8.86 11.72 -11.60
N VAL A 131 8.57 10.50 -11.15
CA VAL A 131 7.63 10.26 -10.03
C VAL A 131 8.09 10.97 -8.76
N ILE A 132 9.37 10.82 -8.41
CA ILE A 132 9.94 11.47 -7.22
C ILE A 132 9.79 12.99 -7.30
N ASP A 133 10.06 13.58 -8.45
CA ASP A 133 9.95 15.02 -8.66
C ASP A 133 8.51 15.50 -8.54
N ILE A 134 7.54 14.77 -9.11
CA ILE A 134 6.12 15.10 -9.00
C ILE A 134 5.69 15.06 -7.53
N VAL A 135 6.01 13.97 -6.83
CA VAL A 135 5.61 13.79 -5.41
C VAL A 135 6.22 14.86 -4.51
N LYS A 136 7.51 15.22 -4.71
CA LYS A 136 8.18 16.27 -3.93
C LYS A 136 7.63 17.67 -4.16
N ASN A 137 7.14 17.95 -5.36
CA ASN A 137 6.64 19.28 -5.74
C ASN A 137 5.11 19.39 -5.64
N TYR A 138 4.41 18.34 -5.24
CA TYR A 138 2.97 18.37 -5.02
C TYR A 138 2.64 19.25 -3.81
N LYS A 139 1.67 20.19 -4.01
CA LYS A 139 1.23 21.17 -3.03
C LYS A 139 -0.24 20.99 -2.67
#